data_e74e957217c4f4aa0ab40e2efc2b07be
#
_entry.id   e74e957217c4f4aa0ab40e2efc2b07be
#
_cell.length_a   1.000
_cell.length_b   1.000
_cell.length_c   1.000
_cell.angle_alpha   90.00
_cell.angle_beta   90.00
_cell.angle_gamma   90.00
#
_symmetry.space_group_name_H-M   'P 1'
#
loop_
_entity.id
_entity.type
_entity.pdbx_description
1 polymer ?
#
loop_
_entity_poly.entity_id
_entity_poly.type
_entity_poly.pdbx_seq_one_letter_code
_entity_poly.pdbx_strand_id
1 'polypeptide(L)'
;MNHLLKYQKAICIFIVFCLLIINYKVVLAGLDRNLFGILFSIVLFFIGGRKTSLNLNFPLYAMILILEFISYRLHTKSVHFLALVLMICLIYYNITQKFSFIAFICVLLFSSLFSAFFDYLTTEIKQSLCYFVYVTLKNFIHINKIEGVNFYINNAKITIDTACMGLSMFKTGLLSGALLLTLEEKKHQKYFSIIQILLFCCVLIALNIISNYFRIITLILFNCTEENVLHHTIGILCFVFYQIIPMLFLVRFFKPKKEEIKITKNLYPVFFTIICTVILFITSLEIKKEQPYNLLENLSPEYQNKKGVWVNKEVFKIATSIKLIYIKTPSHNPLICWTGTGYKIIESAELSKGNGKIWRVKMEKNNILYYSYWWYECNNKKYTSMVEVLFIKLLHNKPVRLINETIRIP
;
A
#
# COMPACT_ATOMS: atom_id res chain seq x y z
N MET A 1 4.77 -40.54 -21.34
CA MET A 1 5.03 -39.10 -21.13
C MET A 1 3.76 -38.27 -20.85
N ASN A 2 2.67 -38.46 -21.60
CA ASN A 2 1.41 -37.70 -21.40
C ASN A 2 0.70 -38.04 -20.05
N HIS A 3 0.75 -39.26 -19.55
CA HIS A 3 0.17 -39.61 -18.25
C HIS A 3 0.89 -38.91 -17.07
N LEU A 4 2.22 -38.90 -17.05
CA LEU A 4 3.01 -38.20 -16.03
C LEU A 4 2.70 -36.70 -15.96
N LEU A 5 2.56 -36.04 -17.14
CA LEU A 5 2.19 -34.64 -17.25
C LEU A 5 0.77 -34.34 -16.72
N LYS A 6 -0.18 -35.25 -16.92
CA LYS A 6 -1.56 -35.15 -16.40
C LYS A 6 -1.59 -35.23 -14.87
N TYR A 7 -0.83 -36.14 -14.28
CA TYR A 7 -0.71 -36.26 -12.83
C TYR A 7 -0.02 -35.05 -12.20
N GLN A 8 1.04 -34.51 -12.83
CA GLN A 8 1.69 -33.30 -12.35
C GLN A 8 0.73 -32.11 -12.28
N LYS A 9 -0.12 -31.91 -13.30
CA LYS A 9 -1.14 -30.86 -13.29
C LYS A 9 -2.14 -31.03 -12.15
N ALA A 10 -2.63 -32.24 -11.94
CA ALA A 10 -3.58 -32.56 -10.86
C ALA A 10 -2.97 -32.31 -9.48
N ILE A 11 -1.71 -32.72 -9.28
CA ILE A 11 -0.97 -32.49 -8.03
C ILE A 11 -0.80 -30.97 -7.78
N CYS A 12 -0.42 -30.19 -8.79
CA CYS A 12 -0.27 -28.74 -8.63
C CYS A 12 -1.59 -28.05 -8.27
N ILE A 13 -2.71 -28.44 -8.88
CA ILE A 13 -4.04 -27.91 -8.55
C ILE A 13 -4.44 -28.31 -7.13
N PHE A 14 -4.19 -29.54 -6.74
CA PHE A 14 -4.46 -30.02 -5.37
C PHE A 14 -3.65 -29.26 -4.32
N ILE A 15 -2.36 -29.00 -4.59
CA ILE A 15 -1.49 -28.19 -3.72
C ILE A 15 -2.09 -26.79 -3.51
N VAL A 16 -2.50 -26.11 -4.60
CA VAL A 16 -3.13 -24.78 -4.50
C VAL A 16 -4.38 -24.84 -3.63
N PHE A 17 -5.23 -25.82 -3.85
CA PHE A 17 -6.47 -25.98 -3.09
C PHE A 17 -6.19 -26.17 -1.60
N CYS A 18 -5.25 -27.04 -1.24
CA CYS A 18 -4.83 -27.26 0.14
C CYS A 18 -4.26 -25.98 0.77
N LEU A 19 -3.39 -25.24 0.06
CA LEU A 19 -2.84 -23.97 0.55
C LEU A 19 -3.92 -22.91 0.79
N LEU A 20 -4.92 -22.79 -0.09
CA LEU A 20 -6.04 -21.86 0.09
C LEU A 20 -6.91 -22.23 1.29
N ILE A 21 -7.22 -23.52 1.48
CA ILE A 21 -7.99 -23.98 2.65
C ILE A 21 -7.24 -23.72 3.94
N ILE A 22 -5.96 -24.06 4.01
CA ILE A 22 -5.14 -23.83 5.20
C ILE A 22 -5.08 -22.35 5.52
N ASN A 23 -5.01 -21.48 4.50
CA ASN A 23 -4.88 -20.03 4.66
C ASN A 23 -6.19 -19.25 4.52
N TYR A 24 -7.36 -19.88 4.66
CA TYR A 24 -8.64 -19.22 4.37
C TYR A 24 -8.83 -17.89 5.11
N LYS A 25 -8.43 -17.79 6.40
CA LYS A 25 -8.50 -16.52 7.15
C LYS A 25 -7.59 -15.42 6.61
N VAL A 26 -6.39 -15.79 6.13
CA VAL A 26 -5.45 -14.85 5.50
C VAL A 26 -5.98 -14.41 4.14
N VAL A 27 -6.54 -15.35 3.38
CA VAL A 27 -7.15 -15.08 2.08
C VAL A 27 -8.35 -14.14 2.22
N LEU A 28 -9.28 -14.42 3.15
CA LEU A 28 -10.42 -13.55 3.42
C LEU A 28 -9.98 -12.14 3.84
N ALA A 29 -9.05 -12.04 4.78
CA ALA A 29 -8.52 -10.74 5.21
C ALA A 29 -7.76 -9.98 4.11
N GLY A 30 -7.08 -10.69 3.21
CA GLY A 30 -6.40 -10.11 2.05
C GLY A 30 -7.35 -9.62 0.96
N LEU A 31 -8.51 -10.30 0.82
CA LEU A 31 -9.54 -9.94 -0.15
C LEU A 31 -10.46 -8.81 0.35
N ASP A 32 -10.73 -8.73 1.65
CA ASP A 32 -11.74 -7.85 2.25
C ASP A 32 -11.63 -6.39 1.79
N ARG A 33 -10.40 -5.86 1.72
CA ARG A 33 -10.16 -4.46 1.32
C ARG A 33 -10.12 -4.22 -0.20
N ASN A 34 -9.87 -5.24 -1.01
CA ASN A 34 -9.63 -5.10 -2.45
C ASN A 34 -10.18 -6.27 -3.27
N LEU A 35 -11.28 -6.88 -2.82
CA LEU A 35 -11.87 -8.07 -3.43
C LEU A 35 -12.05 -7.93 -4.95
N PHE A 36 -12.72 -6.86 -5.37
CA PHE A 36 -13.00 -6.62 -6.79
C PHE A 36 -11.71 -6.48 -7.61
N GLY A 37 -10.75 -5.69 -7.11
CA GLY A 37 -9.48 -5.46 -7.82
C GLY A 37 -8.65 -6.73 -8.00
N ILE A 38 -8.56 -7.56 -6.95
CA ILE A 38 -7.79 -8.81 -6.99
C ILE A 38 -8.48 -9.84 -7.89
N LEU A 39 -9.80 -10.04 -7.73
CA LEU A 39 -10.55 -10.97 -8.58
C LEU A 39 -10.50 -10.57 -10.05
N PHE A 40 -10.68 -9.29 -10.34
CA PHE A 40 -10.60 -8.78 -11.72
C PHE A 40 -9.18 -8.95 -12.30
N SER A 41 -8.14 -8.71 -11.51
CA SER A 41 -6.75 -8.94 -11.91
C SER A 41 -6.48 -10.43 -12.21
N ILE A 42 -7.05 -11.34 -11.42
CA ILE A 42 -6.96 -12.79 -11.67
C ILE A 42 -7.69 -13.15 -12.97
N VAL A 43 -8.88 -12.62 -13.21
CA VAL A 43 -9.61 -12.82 -14.47
C VAL A 43 -8.80 -12.30 -15.65
N LEU A 44 -8.23 -11.08 -15.54
CA LEU A 44 -7.35 -10.53 -16.56
C LEU A 44 -6.10 -11.38 -16.78
N PHE A 45 -5.56 -12.01 -15.74
CA PHE A 45 -4.42 -12.89 -15.83
C PHE A 45 -4.72 -14.11 -16.71
N PHE A 46 -5.90 -14.71 -16.55
CA PHE A 46 -6.34 -15.81 -17.41
C PHE A 46 -6.65 -15.37 -18.85
N ILE A 47 -7.34 -14.24 -19.02
CA ILE A 47 -7.74 -13.72 -20.33
C ILE A 47 -6.54 -13.20 -21.11
N GLY A 48 -5.64 -12.46 -20.48
CA GLY A 48 -4.46 -11.83 -21.07
C GLY A 48 -3.22 -12.74 -21.11
N GLY A 49 -3.31 -13.97 -20.55
CA GLY A 49 -2.19 -14.89 -20.50
C GLY A 49 -1.66 -15.25 -21.89
N ARG A 50 -0.38 -15.00 -22.11
CA ARG A 50 0.35 -15.29 -23.34
C ARG A 50 1.52 -16.24 -23.11
N LYS A 51 1.92 -17.00 -24.13
CA LYS A 51 3.18 -17.72 -24.10
C LYS A 51 4.32 -16.70 -24.13
N THR A 52 5.27 -16.81 -23.21
CA THR A 52 6.43 -15.91 -23.13
C THR A 52 7.72 -16.69 -23.35
N SER A 53 8.67 -16.03 -24.02
CA SER A 53 10.03 -16.54 -24.17
C SER A 53 10.88 -16.40 -22.89
N LEU A 54 10.44 -15.57 -21.95
CA LEU A 54 11.15 -15.33 -20.69
C LEU A 54 10.99 -16.53 -19.75
N ASN A 55 12.10 -16.97 -19.17
CA ASN A 55 12.07 -17.95 -18.09
C ASN A 55 11.69 -17.25 -16.78
N LEU A 56 10.41 -17.26 -16.45
CA LEU A 56 9.86 -16.60 -15.26
C LEU A 56 9.94 -17.47 -14.00
N ASN A 57 10.36 -18.73 -14.11
CA ASN A 57 10.39 -19.63 -12.96
C ASN A 57 11.31 -19.09 -11.86
N PHE A 58 12.56 -18.83 -12.19
CA PHE A 58 13.54 -18.36 -11.19
C PHE A 58 13.12 -17.06 -10.50
N PRO A 59 12.77 -15.97 -11.21
CA PRO A 59 12.35 -14.74 -10.55
C PRO A 59 11.08 -14.88 -9.72
N LEU A 60 10.10 -15.69 -10.14
CA LEU A 60 8.88 -15.91 -9.36
C LEU A 60 9.16 -16.73 -8.10
N TYR A 61 9.99 -17.80 -8.17
CA TYR A 61 10.42 -18.54 -6.99
C TYR A 61 11.18 -17.63 -6.02
N ALA A 62 12.15 -16.87 -6.51
CA ALA A 62 12.91 -15.95 -5.68
C ALA A 62 12.00 -14.92 -4.98
N MET A 63 11.04 -14.36 -5.71
CA MET A 63 10.07 -13.42 -5.15
C MET A 63 9.22 -14.07 -4.05
N ILE A 64 8.70 -15.27 -4.27
CA ILE A 64 7.91 -16.00 -3.26
C ILE A 64 8.75 -16.26 -2.01
N LEU A 65 9.98 -16.74 -2.16
CA LEU A 65 10.87 -17.04 -1.04
C LEU A 65 11.23 -15.78 -0.24
N ILE A 66 11.52 -14.67 -0.92
CA ILE A 66 11.81 -13.38 -0.27
C ILE A 66 10.58 -12.87 0.50
N LEU A 67 9.40 -12.91 -0.11
CA LEU A 67 8.16 -12.48 0.54
C LEU A 67 7.83 -13.38 1.74
N GLU A 68 8.02 -14.68 1.63
CA GLU A 68 7.79 -15.60 2.74
C GLU A 68 8.79 -15.39 3.88
N PHE A 69 10.07 -15.16 3.56
CA PHE A 69 11.06 -14.79 4.57
C PHE A 69 10.66 -13.51 5.32
N ILE A 70 10.25 -12.47 4.59
CA ILE A 70 9.76 -11.21 5.17
C ILE A 70 8.50 -11.47 6.01
N SER A 71 7.57 -12.24 5.50
CA SER A 71 6.32 -12.57 6.17
C SER A 71 6.54 -13.36 7.46
N TYR A 72 7.40 -14.36 7.43
CA TYR A 72 7.79 -15.17 8.59
C TYR A 72 8.44 -14.30 9.68
N ARG A 73 9.39 -13.44 9.31
CA ARG A 73 10.13 -12.57 10.25
C ARG A 73 9.29 -11.44 10.83
N LEU A 74 8.42 -10.84 10.04
CA LEU A 74 7.59 -9.72 10.45
C LEU A 74 6.19 -10.12 10.94
N HIS A 75 5.82 -11.40 10.84
CA HIS A 75 4.47 -11.95 11.12
C HIS A 75 3.35 -11.19 10.37
N THR A 76 3.58 -10.84 9.09
CA THR A 76 2.67 -10.03 8.31
C THR A 76 1.78 -10.88 7.39
N LYS A 77 0.48 -10.93 7.69
CA LYS A 77 -0.53 -11.65 6.89
C LYS A 77 -0.63 -11.14 5.45
N SER A 78 -0.43 -9.83 5.25
CA SER A 78 -0.52 -9.19 3.92
C SER A 78 0.57 -9.63 2.96
N VAL A 79 1.80 -9.78 3.44
CA VAL A 79 2.93 -10.24 2.63
C VAL A 79 2.77 -11.72 2.29
N HIS A 80 2.33 -12.54 3.26
CA HIS A 80 2.01 -13.95 3.03
C HIS A 80 0.90 -14.14 2.00
N PHE A 81 -0.17 -13.33 2.07
CA PHE A 81 -1.24 -13.35 1.06
C PHE A 81 -0.71 -13.05 -0.34
N LEU A 82 0.17 -12.06 -0.48
CA LEU A 82 0.80 -11.77 -1.77
C LEU A 82 1.62 -12.94 -2.29
N ALA A 83 2.41 -13.59 -1.44
CA ALA A 83 3.17 -14.79 -1.81
C ALA A 83 2.27 -15.95 -2.25
N LEU A 84 1.12 -16.15 -1.59
CA LEU A 84 0.10 -17.14 -2.02
C LEU A 84 -0.44 -16.82 -3.43
N VAL A 85 -0.75 -15.56 -3.72
CA VAL A 85 -1.23 -15.16 -5.04
C VAL A 85 -0.14 -15.35 -6.11
N LEU A 86 1.11 -15.03 -5.79
CA LEU A 86 2.25 -15.28 -6.69
C LEU A 86 2.46 -16.78 -6.94
N MET A 87 2.23 -17.62 -5.94
CA MET A 87 2.28 -19.08 -6.09
C MET A 87 1.22 -19.60 -7.08
N ILE A 88 0.01 -19.02 -7.05
CA ILE A 88 -1.04 -19.32 -8.03
C ILE A 88 -0.60 -18.91 -9.44
N CYS A 89 -0.03 -17.72 -9.60
CA CYS A 89 0.50 -17.25 -10.88
C CYS A 89 1.62 -18.15 -11.40
N LEU A 90 2.53 -18.57 -10.53
CA LEU A 90 3.62 -19.48 -10.84
C LEU A 90 3.11 -20.86 -11.31
N ILE A 91 2.17 -21.46 -10.58
CA ILE A 91 1.58 -22.74 -10.93
C ILE A 91 0.83 -22.65 -12.27
N TYR A 92 0.06 -21.58 -12.49
CA TYR A 92 -0.57 -21.33 -13.78
C TYR A 92 0.46 -21.23 -14.91
N TYR A 93 1.56 -20.51 -14.70
CA TYR A 93 2.64 -20.41 -15.65
C TYR A 93 3.28 -21.78 -15.94
N ASN A 94 3.56 -22.57 -14.90
CA ASN A 94 4.15 -23.91 -15.07
C ASN A 94 3.24 -24.86 -15.84
N ILE A 95 1.93 -24.78 -15.64
CA ILE A 95 0.95 -25.65 -16.33
C ILE A 95 0.73 -25.23 -17.79
N THR A 96 0.64 -23.91 -18.05
CA THR A 96 0.18 -23.38 -19.33
C THR A 96 1.28 -22.77 -20.18
N GLN A 97 2.42 -22.43 -19.58
CA GLN A 97 3.50 -21.60 -20.15
C GLN A 97 3.00 -20.24 -20.62
N LYS A 98 1.88 -19.77 -20.04
CA LYS A 98 1.29 -18.47 -20.32
C LYS A 98 1.43 -17.56 -19.12
N PHE A 99 1.69 -16.29 -19.39
CA PHE A 99 1.80 -15.27 -18.35
C PHE A 99 1.23 -13.94 -18.87
N SER A 100 0.61 -13.15 -18.00
CA SER A 100 0.15 -11.79 -18.30
C SER A 100 0.88 -10.80 -17.41
N PHE A 101 1.82 -10.05 -17.98
CA PHE A 101 2.54 -9.01 -17.26
C PHE A 101 1.63 -7.87 -16.81
N ILE A 102 0.63 -7.51 -17.65
CA ILE A 102 -0.35 -6.47 -17.31
C ILE A 102 -1.12 -6.86 -16.05
N ALA A 103 -1.71 -8.04 -16.04
CA ALA A 103 -2.47 -8.52 -14.89
C ALA A 103 -1.59 -8.77 -13.66
N PHE A 104 -0.35 -9.23 -13.86
CA PHE A 104 0.62 -9.42 -12.78
C PHE A 104 0.95 -8.11 -12.06
N ILE A 105 1.20 -7.04 -12.81
CA ILE A 105 1.40 -5.71 -12.23
C ILE A 105 0.14 -5.25 -11.46
N CYS A 106 -1.06 -5.49 -12.00
CA CYS A 106 -2.30 -5.20 -11.29
C CYS A 106 -2.40 -5.97 -9.97
N VAL A 107 -2.09 -7.27 -9.93
CA VAL A 107 -2.08 -8.06 -8.71
C VAL A 107 -1.15 -7.45 -7.65
N LEU A 108 0.06 -7.03 -8.04
CA LEU A 108 1.00 -6.37 -7.14
C LEU A 108 0.43 -5.05 -6.60
N LEU A 109 -0.13 -4.22 -7.47
CA LEU A 109 -0.67 -2.91 -7.11
C LEU A 109 -1.96 -2.97 -6.28
N PHE A 110 -2.76 -4.03 -6.41
CA PHE A 110 -3.95 -4.27 -5.58
C PHE A 110 -3.63 -4.97 -4.26
N SER A 111 -2.40 -5.40 -4.04
CA SER A 111 -2.02 -5.98 -2.75
C SER A 111 -2.18 -4.97 -1.61
N SER A 112 -2.52 -5.46 -0.43
CA SER A 112 -2.62 -4.63 0.78
C SER A 112 -1.27 -4.00 1.17
N LEU A 113 -0.17 -4.64 0.80
CA LEU A 113 1.18 -4.12 0.95
C LEU A 113 1.36 -2.83 0.14
N PHE A 114 0.99 -2.85 -1.14
CA PHE A 114 1.08 -1.66 -1.99
C PHE A 114 0.11 -0.56 -1.55
N SER A 115 -1.09 -0.92 -1.10
CA SER A 115 -2.05 0.06 -0.60
C SER A 115 -1.50 0.83 0.61
N ALA A 116 -0.87 0.14 1.57
CA ALA A 116 -0.25 0.79 2.73
C ALA A 116 0.93 1.70 2.33
N PHE A 117 1.74 1.24 1.39
CA PHE A 117 2.85 2.04 0.86
C PHE A 117 2.36 3.25 0.06
N PHE A 118 1.30 3.08 -0.73
CA PHE A 118 0.67 4.15 -1.49
C PHE A 118 0.07 5.22 -0.59
N ASP A 119 -0.59 4.85 0.50
CA ASP A 119 -1.14 5.81 1.47
C ASP A 119 -0.03 6.67 2.10
N TYR A 120 1.13 6.08 2.37
CA TYR A 120 2.29 6.81 2.88
C TYR A 120 2.84 7.81 1.85
N LEU A 121 3.11 7.35 0.62
CA LEU A 121 3.65 8.20 -0.46
C LEU A 121 2.69 9.31 -0.88
N THR A 122 1.39 9.04 -0.85
CA THR A 122 0.41 10.02 -1.34
C THR A 122 0.12 11.14 -0.37
N THR A 123 0.55 11.05 0.90
CA THR A 123 0.28 12.11 1.88
C THR A 123 0.91 13.45 1.47
N GLU A 124 2.17 13.45 1.03
CA GLU A 124 2.84 14.66 0.56
C GLU A 124 2.26 15.16 -0.78
N ILE A 125 1.97 14.25 -1.71
CA ILE A 125 1.33 14.58 -2.98
C ILE A 125 -0.03 15.24 -2.73
N LYS A 126 -0.76 14.74 -1.76
CA LYS A 126 -2.05 15.26 -1.31
C LYS A 126 -1.94 16.72 -0.86
N GLN A 127 -1.05 16.98 0.08
CA GLN A 127 -0.85 18.33 0.61
C GLN A 127 -0.43 19.30 -0.50
N SER A 128 0.49 18.88 -1.35
CA SER A 128 0.93 19.66 -2.52
C SER A 128 -0.23 19.94 -3.48
N LEU A 129 -1.08 18.95 -3.76
CA LEU A 129 -2.24 19.09 -4.63
C LEU A 129 -3.25 20.10 -4.06
N CYS A 130 -3.56 20.01 -2.76
CA CYS A 130 -4.42 20.99 -2.08
C CYS A 130 -3.82 22.40 -2.11
N TYR A 131 -2.51 22.52 -1.93
CA TYR A 131 -1.83 23.80 -2.04
C TYR A 131 -1.93 24.39 -3.46
N PHE A 132 -1.72 23.59 -4.51
CA PHE A 132 -1.90 24.06 -5.90
C PHE A 132 -3.33 24.49 -6.19
N VAL A 133 -4.32 23.75 -5.70
CA VAL A 133 -5.73 24.14 -5.80
C VAL A 133 -5.98 25.48 -5.10
N TYR A 134 -5.43 25.66 -3.89
CA TYR A 134 -5.52 26.93 -3.16
C TYR A 134 -4.94 28.09 -3.97
N VAL A 135 -3.72 27.93 -4.52
CA VAL A 135 -3.07 28.97 -5.33
C VAL A 135 -3.91 29.33 -6.54
N THR A 136 -4.56 28.36 -7.17
CA THR A 136 -5.45 28.58 -8.31
C THR A 136 -6.72 29.32 -7.93
N LEU A 137 -7.35 28.94 -6.82
CA LEU A 137 -8.67 29.45 -6.43
C LEU A 137 -8.63 30.73 -5.60
N LYS A 138 -7.52 31.07 -4.93
CA LYS A 138 -7.42 32.22 -4.01
C LYS A 138 -7.79 33.57 -4.64
N ASN A 139 -7.65 33.69 -5.96
CA ASN A 139 -7.99 34.90 -6.69
C ASN A 139 -9.46 34.95 -7.15
N PHE A 140 -10.19 33.83 -7.09
CA PHE A 140 -11.57 33.69 -7.55
C PHE A 140 -12.55 33.54 -6.40
N ILE A 141 -12.10 32.95 -5.29
CA ILE A 141 -12.93 32.67 -4.13
C ILE A 141 -12.19 33.09 -2.87
N HIS A 142 -12.92 33.68 -1.93
CA HIS A 142 -12.37 34.02 -0.63
C HIS A 142 -12.17 32.76 0.23
N ILE A 143 -10.94 32.25 0.23
CA ILE A 143 -10.52 31.14 1.07
C ILE A 143 -9.84 31.71 2.30
N ASN A 144 -10.48 31.56 3.46
CA ASN A 144 -9.99 32.14 4.71
C ASN A 144 -8.65 31.54 5.13
N LYS A 145 -8.49 30.20 4.98
CA LYS A 145 -7.29 29.48 5.41
C LYS A 145 -7.23 28.10 4.76
N ILE A 146 -6.02 27.58 4.58
CA ILE A 146 -5.74 26.19 4.27
C ILE A 146 -4.88 25.55 5.36
N GLU A 147 -5.23 24.36 5.84
CA GLU A 147 -4.45 23.58 6.81
C GLU A 147 -4.32 22.15 6.32
N GLY A 148 -3.18 21.84 5.71
CA GLY A 148 -2.93 20.52 5.12
C GLY A 148 -3.94 20.20 4.01
N VAL A 149 -4.92 19.36 4.30
CA VAL A 149 -6.00 18.95 3.39
C VAL A 149 -7.36 19.62 3.69
N ASN A 150 -7.38 20.57 4.63
CA ASN A 150 -8.60 21.27 5.04
C ASN A 150 -8.64 22.67 4.44
N PHE A 151 -9.72 23.01 3.75
CA PHE A 151 -10.04 24.35 3.28
C PHE A 151 -11.08 24.96 4.21
N TYR A 152 -10.87 26.21 4.58
CA TYR A 152 -11.82 27.01 5.35
C TYR A 152 -12.38 28.12 4.45
N ILE A 153 -13.67 28.01 4.11
CA ILE A 153 -14.38 28.89 3.17
C ILE A 153 -15.69 29.30 3.83
N ASN A 154 -15.95 30.60 3.97
CA ASN A 154 -17.20 31.14 4.52
C ASN A 154 -17.62 30.47 5.84
N ASN A 155 -16.70 30.27 6.77
CA ASN A 155 -16.87 29.58 8.06
C ASN A 155 -17.22 28.08 7.96
N ALA A 156 -17.25 27.51 6.75
CA ALA A 156 -17.37 26.06 6.56
C ALA A 156 -15.98 25.43 6.41
N LYS A 157 -15.81 24.23 6.96
CA LYS A 157 -14.62 23.42 6.80
C LYS A 157 -14.88 22.35 5.75
N ILE A 158 -14.16 22.41 4.62
CA ILE A 158 -14.15 21.37 3.59
C ILE A 158 -12.89 20.55 3.80
N THR A 159 -13.05 19.30 4.23
CA THR A 159 -11.95 18.35 4.38
C THR A 159 -11.84 17.52 3.13
N ILE A 160 -10.68 17.57 2.47
CA ILE A 160 -10.39 16.66 1.35
C ILE A 160 -9.94 15.34 1.94
N ASP A 161 -10.91 14.46 2.18
CA ASP A 161 -10.70 13.15 2.82
C ASP A 161 -9.95 12.17 1.93
N THR A 162 -9.50 11.06 2.52
CA THR A 162 -8.79 9.97 1.83
C THR A 162 -9.65 9.36 0.70
N ALA A 163 -10.96 9.29 0.87
CA ALA A 163 -11.91 8.88 -0.18
C ALA A 163 -11.93 9.87 -1.36
N CYS A 164 -11.87 11.18 -1.09
CA CYS A 164 -11.80 12.23 -2.11
C CYS A 164 -10.46 12.27 -2.84
N MET A 165 -9.43 11.62 -2.31
CA MET A 165 -8.06 11.68 -2.83
C MET A 165 -7.76 10.63 -3.89
N GLY A 166 -8.79 9.92 -4.36
CA GLY A 166 -8.68 9.14 -5.58
C GLY A 166 -7.96 7.82 -5.49
N LEU A 167 -7.74 7.23 -4.28
CA LEU A 167 -7.19 5.87 -4.23
C LEU A 167 -8.14 4.86 -4.91
N SER A 168 -9.45 4.98 -4.70
CA SER A 168 -10.45 4.18 -5.39
C SER A 168 -10.48 4.47 -6.90
N MET A 169 -10.42 5.75 -7.28
CA MET A 169 -10.35 6.18 -8.68
C MET A 169 -9.04 5.72 -9.34
N PHE A 170 -7.91 5.81 -8.65
CA PHE A 170 -6.64 5.28 -9.12
C PHE A 170 -6.70 3.79 -9.38
N LYS A 171 -7.24 3.01 -8.44
CA LYS A 171 -7.42 1.56 -8.58
C LYS A 171 -8.35 1.23 -9.76
N THR A 172 -9.48 1.93 -9.87
CA THR A 172 -10.41 1.75 -11.00
C THR A 172 -9.76 2.14 -12.33
N GLY A 173 -8.99 3.22 -12.36
CA GLY A 173 -8.22 3.65 -13.52
C GLY A 173 -7.16 2.63 -13.96
N LEU A 174 -6.44 2.03 -13.00
CA LEU A 174 -5.48 0.96 -13.27
C LEU A 174 -6.16 -0.27 -13.88
N LEU A 175 -7.32 -0.70 -13.34
CA LEU A 175 -8.07 -1.83 -13.90
C LEU A 175 -8.59 -1.53 -15.29
N SER A 176 -9.13 -0.34 -15.51
CA SER A 176 -9.60 0.10 -16.82
C SER A 176 -8.45 0.15 -17.83
N GLY A 177 -7.29 0.67 -17.41
CA GLY A 177 -6.08 0.69 -18.23
C GLY A 177 -5.55 -0.70 -18.55
N ALA A 178 -5.53 -1.59 -17.58
CA ALA A 178 -5.11 -2.99 -17.78
C ALA A 178 -6.05 -3.74 -18.73
N LEU A 179 -7.36 -3.53 -18.59
CA LEU A 179 -8.35 -4.07 -19.53
C LEU A 179 -8.10 -3.55 -20.94
N LEU A 180 -7.90 -2.25 -21.07
CA LEU A 180 -7.67 -1.60 -22.37
C LEU A 180 -6.39 -2.12 -23.05
N LEU A 181 -5.27 -2.18 -22.33
CA LEU A 181 -4.04 -2.76 -22.86
C LEU A 181 -4.23 -4.23 -23.26
N THR A 182 -4.95 -5.02 -22.46
CA THR A 182 -5.22 -6.44 -22.76
C THR A 182 -6.08 -6.58 -24.04
N LEU A 183 -7.06 -5.68 -24.22
CA LEU A 183 -7.90 -5.66 -25.44
C LEU A 183 -7.09 -5.26 -26.68
N GLU A 184 -6.20 -4.27 -26.57
CA GLU A 184 -5.31 -3.86 -27.65
C GLU A 184 -4.31 -4.97 -28.02
N GLU A 185 -3.75 -5.69 -27.05
CA GLU A 185 -2.92 -6.88 -27.32
C GLU A 185 -3.70 -7.93 -28.11
N LYS A 186 -4.95 -8.20 -27.71
CA LYS A 186 -5.81 -9.18 -28.41
C LYS A 186 -6.18 -8.73 -29.80
N LYS A 187 -6.57 -7.47 -29.98
CA LYS A 187 -6.97 -6.89 -31.27
C LYS A 187 -5.84 -6.99 -32.30
N HIS A 188 -4.63 -6.67 -31.88
CA HIS A 188 -3.48 -6.64 -32.81
C HIS A 188 -2.70 -7.96 -32.87
N GLN A 189 -3.04 -8.95 -32.04
CA GLN A 189 -2.28 -10.21 -31.85
C GLN A 189 -0.79 -9.96 -31.58
N LYS A 190 -0.48 -8.88 -30.88
CA LYS A 190 0.86 -8.41 -30.51
C LYS A 190 0.87 -8.08 -29.04
N TYR A 191 2.07 -7.94 -28.46
CA TYR A 191 2.24 -7.79 -27.01
C TYR A 191 3.01 -6.52 -26.69
N PHE A 192 2.65 -5.89 -25.56
CA PHE A 192 3.42 -4.76 -25.00
C PHE A 192 4.66 -5.29 -24.28
N SER A 193 5.76 -4.57 -24.40
CA SER A 193 6.93 -4.82 -23.56
C SER A 193 6.66 -4.39 -22.10
N ILE A 194 7.39 -4.96 -21.15
CA ILE A 194 7.27 -4.59 -19.72
C ILE A 194 7.47 -3.08 -19.54
N ILE A 195 8.44 -2.49 -20.26
CA ILE A 195 8.72 -1.05 -20.19
C ILE A 195 7.50 -0.24 -20.67
N GLN A 196 6.83 -0.65 -21.76
CA GLN A 196 5.62 0.03 -22.23
C GLN A 196 4.48 -0.06 -21.20
N ILE A 197 4.30 -1.21 -20.55
CA ILE A 197 3.29 -1.39 -19.49
C ILE A 197 3.59 -0.47 -18.31
N LEU A 198 4.85 -0.41 -17.83
CA LEU A 198 5.26 0.47 -16.74
C LEU A 198 5.08 1.94 -17.11
N LEU A 199 5.46 2.32 -18.33
CA LEU A 199 5.30 3.70 -18.82
C LEU A 199 3.82 4.08 -18.89
N PHE A 200 2.95 3.17 -19.33
CA PHE A 200 1.51 3.38 -19.31
C PHE A 200 0.96 3.51 -17.87
N CYS A 201 1.48 2.75 -16.91
CA CYS A 201 1.15 2.93 -15.49
C CYS A 201 1.53 4.34 -14.98
N CYS A 202 2.70 4.87 -15.38
CA CYS A 202 3.10 6.24 -15.04
C CYS A 202 2.13 7.27 -15.64
N VAL A 203 1.69 7.07 -16.88
CA VAL A 203 0.67 7.91 -17.51
C VAL A 203 -0.64 7.88 -16.72
N LEU A 204 -1.09 6.69 -16.29
CA LEU A 204 -2.30 6.55 -15.46
C LEU A 204 -2.18 7.28 -14.13
N ILE A 205 -1.01 7.24 -13.49
CA ILE A 205 -0.75 8.00 -12.25
C ILE A 205 -0.89 9.50 -12.52
N ALA A 206 -0.28 10.01 -13.60
CA ALA A 206 -0.37 11.44 -13.95
C ALA A 206 -1.82 11.87 -14.24
N LEU A 207 -2.56 11.08 -15.02
CA LEU A 207 -3.98 11.34 -15.31
C LEU A 207 -4.84 11.32 -14.04
N ASN A 208 -4.55 10.42 -13.08
CA ASN A 208 -5.25 10.39 -11.80
C ASN A 208 -4.99 11.66 -10.97
N ILE A 209 -3.75 12.16 -10.95
CA ILE A 209 -3.40 13.41 -10.27
C ILE A 209 -4.18 14.59 -10.89
N ILE A 210 -4.22 14.67 -12.22
CA ILE A 210 -4.97 15.70 -12.96
C ILE A 210 -6.48 15.60 -12.66
N SER A 211 -7.04 14.40 -12.72
CA SER A 211 -8.45 14.15 -12.41
C SER A 211 -8.81 14.60 -11.00
N ASN A 212 -7.98 14.29 -10.01
CA ASN A 212 -8.18 14.72 -8.63
C ASN A 212 -8.04 16.23 -8.45
N TYR A 213 -7.11 16.86 -9.15
CA TYR A 213 -6.95 18.32 -9.13
C TYR A 213 -8.26 19.01 -9.55
N PHE A 214 -8.84 18.64 -10.68
CA PHE A 214 -10.09 19.20 -11.16
C PHE A 214 -11.29 18.82 -10.27
N ARG A 215 -11.29 17.62 -9.72
CA ARG A 215 -12.31 17.18 -8.76
C ARG A 215 -12.34 18.09 -7.52
N ILE A 216 -11.17 18.36 -6.92
CA ILE A 216 -11.07 19.21 -5.73
C ILE A 216 -11.54 20.64 -6.06
N ILE A 217 -11.11 21.20 -7.19
CA ILE A 217 -11.57 22.52 -7.66
C ILE A 217 -13.09 22.53 -7.75
N THR A 218 -13.69 21.54 -8.44
CA THR A 218 -15.13 21.49 -8.65
C THR A 218 -15.89 21.34 -7.34
N LEU A 219 -15.41 20.49 -6.40
CA LEU A 219 -16.03 20.34 -5.08
C LEU A 219 -16.03 21.66 -4.28
N ILE A 220 -14.94 22.41 -4.35
CA ILE A 220 -14.81 23.71 -3.69
C ILE A 220 -15.75 24.74 -4.34
N LEU A 221 -15.80 24.82 -5.68
CA LEU A 221 -16.65 25.74 -6.41
C LEU A 221 -18.15 25.51 -6.12
N PHE A 222 -18.58 24.26 -6.00
CA PHE A 222 -19.94 23.90 -5.67
C PHE A 222 -20.23 23.84 -4.15
N ASN A 223 -19.25 24.21 -3.32
CA ASN A 223 -19.36 24.18 -1.86
C ASN A 223 -19.87 22.83 -1.32
N CYS A 224 -19.36 21.75 -1.89
CA CYS A 224 -19.77 20.37 -1.57
C CYS A 224 -19.02 19.92 -0.31
N THR A 225 -19.59 20.15 0.88
CA THR A 225 -18.96 19.88 2.18
C THR A 225 -19.21 18.44 2.68
N GLU A 226 -20.24 17.78 2.17
CA GLU A 226 -20.69 16.46 2.62
C GLU A 226 -20.61 15.42 1.49
N GLU A 227 -20.46 14.14 1.86
CA GLU A 227 -20.58 13.02 0.94
C GLU A 227 -22.04 12.81 0.53
N ASN A 228 -22.47 13.50 -0.52
CA ASN A 228 -23.79 13.39 -1.09
C ASN A 228 -23.72 12.91 -2.57
N VAL A 229 -24.89 12.76 -3.20
CA VAL A 229 -25.00 12.34 -4.61
C VAL A 229 -24.21 13.26 -5.52
N LEU A 230 -24.23 14.58 -5.28
CA LEU A 230 -23.48 15.56 -6.08
C LEU A 230 -21.96 15.33 -5.98
N HIS A 231 -21.45 15.06 -4.77
CA HIS A 231 -20.05 14.75 -4.53
C HIS A 231 -19.59 13.52 -5.34
N HIS A 232 -20.37 12.45 -5.34
CA HIS A 232 -20.07 11.25 -6.12
C HIS A 232 -20.16 11.50 -7.63
N THR A 233 -21.18 12.25 -8.08
CA THR A 233 -21.35 12.61 -9.49
C THR A 233 -20.18 13.41 -10.03
N ILE A 234 -19.72 14.45 -9.29
CA ILE A 234 -18.52 15.22 -9.62
C ILE A 234 -17.30 14.29 -9.74
N GLY A 235 -17.15 13.37 -8.79
CA GLY A 235 -16.07 12.39 -8.82
C GLY A 235 -16.07 11.54 -10.09
N ILE A 236 -17.22 10.99 -10.47
CA ILE A 236 -17.37 10.17 -11.67
C ILE A 236 -17.12 10.99 -12.95
N LEU A 237 -17.68 12.20 -13.03
CA LEU A 237 -17.47 13.07 -14.19
C LEU A 237 -16.00 13.44 -14.36
N CYS A 238 -15.32 13.87 -13.30
CA CYS A 238 -13.88 14.14 -13.36
C CYS A 238 -13.07 12.91 -13.76
N PHE A 239 -13.41 11.74 -13.23
CA PHE A 239 -12.77 10.48 -13.61
C PHE A 239 -12.94 10.18 -15.11
N VAL A 240 -14.15 10.31 -15.62
CA VAL A 240 -14.43 10.03 -17.05
C VAL A 240 -13.70 11.04 -17.94
N PHE A 241 -13.85 12.35 -17.69
CA PHE A 241 -13.31 13.40 -18.58
C PHE A 241 -11.79 13.53 -18.49
N TYR A 242 -11.21 13.44 -17.30
CA TYR A 242 -9.76 13.70 -17.12
C TYR A 242 -8.90 12.43 -17.00
N GLN A 243 -9.50 11.25 -16.86
CA GLN A 243 -8.76 10.01 -16.80
C GLN A 243 -9.14 9.02 -17.90
N ILE A 244 -10.42 8.63 -18.02
CA ILE A 244 -10.84 7.60 -18.98
C ILE A 244 -10.71 8.08 -20.44
N ILE A 245 -11.27 9.24 -20.78
CA ILE A 245 -11.21 9.76 -22.15
C ILE A 245 -9.75 10.00 -22.62
N PRO A 246 -8.90 10.70 -21.85
CA PRO A 246 -7.49 10.83 -22.22
C PRO A 246 -6.75 9.50 -22.32
N MET A 247 -7.04 8.55 -21.44
CA MET A 247 -6.45 7.21 -21.49
C MET A 247 -6.81 6.47 -22.78
N LEU A 248 -8.07 6.52 -23.22
CA LEU A 248 -8.53 5.93 -24.49
C LEU A 248 -7.83 6.54 -25.69
N PHE A 249 -7.52 7.83 -25.62
CA PHE A 249 -6.76 8.50 -26.66
C PHE A 249 -5.27 8.14 -26.62
N LEU A 250 -4.66 8.17 -25.45
CA LEU A 250 -3.23 7.95 -25.28
C LEU A 250 -2.81 6.51 -25.58
N VAL A 251 -3.67 5.51 -25.33
CA VAL A 251 -3.33 4.11 -25.64
C VAL A 251 -3.01 3.90 -27.12
N ARG A 252 -3.56 4.71 -28.01
CA ARG A 252 -3.30 4.63 -29.47
C ARG A 252 -1.85 4.92 -29.85
N PHE A 253 -1.12 5.63 -29.00
CA PHE A 253 0.31 5.90 -29.18
C PHE A 253 1.19 4.73 -28.73
N PHE A 254 0.66 3.83 -27.92
CA PHE A 254 1.35 2.62 -27.49
C PHE A 254 1.09 1.52 -28.52
N LYS A 255 2.13 1.20 -29.31
CA LYS A 255 2.03 0.15 -30.33
C LYS A 255 2.62 -1.16 -29.80
N PRO A 256 1.82 -2.24 -29.65
CA PRO A 256 2.35 -3.52 -29.21
C PRO A 256 3.28 -4.13 -30.26
N LYS A 257 4.35 -4.81 -29.82
CA LYS A 257 5.33 -5.48 -30.66
C LYS A 257 5.10 -6.98 -30.67
N LYS A 258 5.37 -7.64 -31.81
CA LYS A 258 5.34 -9.11 -31.88
C LYS A 258 6.59 -9.65 -31.17
N GLU A 259 6.42 -10.55 -30.23
CA GLU A 259 7.50 -11.23 -29.54
C GLU A 259 7.78 -12.57 -30.21
N GLU A 260 9.04 -12.88 -30.55
CA GLU A 260 9.44 -14.20 -31.04
C GLU A 260 9.47 -15.19 -29.88
N ILE A 261 8.67 -16.24 -29.98
CA ILE A 261 8.51 -17.22 -28.91
C ILE A 261 9.53 -18.32 -29.09
N LYS A 262 10.66 -18.29 -28.39
CA LYS A 262 11.54 -19.43 -28.19
C LYS A 262 11.08 -20.18 -26.93
N ILE A 263 10.44 -21.33 -27.09
CA ILE A 263 9.99 -22.15 -25.97
C ILE A 263 11.19 -22.93 -25.44
N THR A 264 11.71 -22.53 -24.30
CA THR A 264 12.69 -23.30 -23.54
C THR A 264 11.96 -24.25 -22.59
N LYS A 265 12.12 -25.57 -22.79
CA LYS A 265 11.61 -26.57 -21.85
C LYS A 265 12.52 -26.60 -20.63
N ASN A 266 12.04 -26.16 -19.49
CA ASN A 266 12.74 -26.27 -18.20
C ASN A 266 12.33 -27.54 -17.47
N LEU A 267 13.30 -28.34 -17.10
CA LEU A 267 13.12 -29.64 -16.41
C LEU A 267 12.89 -29.54 -14.89
N TYR A 268 13.10 -28.38 -14.25
CA TYR A 268 13.18 -28.26 -12.78
C TYR A 268 12.03 -27.54 -12.05
N PRO A 269 10.85 -27.28 -12.62
CA PRO A 269 9.83 -26.52 -11.92
C PRO A 269 9.20 -27.23 -10.72
N VAL A 270 9.16 -28.58 -10.72
CA VAL A 270 8.46 -29.37 -9.68
C VAL A 270 9.19 -29.29 -8.34
N PHE A 271 10.49 -29.45 -8.31
CA PHE A 271 11.29 -29.42 -7.08
C PHE A 271 11.17 -28.07 -6.35
N PHE A 272 11.37 -26.95 -7.07
CA PHE A 272 11.22 -25.62 -6.49
C PHE A 272 9.77 -25.31 -6.08
N THR A 273 8.78 -25.82 -6.81
CA THR A 273 7.36 -25.70 -6.45
C THR A 273 7.10 -26.39 -5.09
N ILE A 274 7.66 -27.56 -4.88
CA ILE A 274 7.53 -28.28 -3.59
C ILE A 274 8.20 -27.47 -2.48
N ILE A 275 9.41 -26.97 -2.67
CA ILE A 275 10.11 -26.16 -1.67
C ILE A 275 9.27 -24.92 -1.30
N CYS A 276 8.78 -24.16 -2.29
CA CYS A 276 7.92 -23.00 -2.02
C CYS A 276 6.64 -23.40 -1.28
N THR A 277 6.03 -24.54 -1.62
CA THR A 277 4.83 -25.04 -0.94
C THR A 277 5.11 -25.35 0.53
N VAL A 278 6.22 -26.01 0.83
CA VAL A 278 6.62 -26.35 2.20
C VAL A 278 6.88 -25.07 3.01
N ILE A 279 7.59 -24.10 2.43
CA ILE A 279 7.86 -22.82 3.09
C ILE A 279 6.57 -22.04 3.34
N LEU A 280 5.67 -21.95 2.34
CA LEU A 280 4.34 -21.35 2.51
C LEU A 280 3.54 -22.02 3.63
N PHE A 281 3.60 -23.35 3.72
CA PHE A 281 2.93 -24.09 4.79
C PHE A 281 3.51 -23.79 6.17
N ILE A 282 4.84 -23.75 6.31
CA ILE A 282 5.51 -23.43 7.57
C ILE A 282 5.16 -22.00 8.00
N THR A 283 5.24 -21.04 7.08
CA THR A 283 4.89 -19.64 7.35
C THR A 283 3.41 -19.50 7.75
N SER A 284 2.51 -20.26 7.11
CA SER A 284 1.09 -20.29 7.46
C SER A 284 0.84 -20.72 8.91
N LEU A 285 1.60 -21.69 9.40
CA LEU A 285 1.49 -22.14 10.78
C LEU A 285 2.03 -21.08 11.76
N GLU A 286 3.13 -20.44 11.41
CA GLU A 286 3.76 -19.43 12.26
C GLU A 286 2.91 -18.16 12.39
N ILE A 287 2.36 -17.65 11.28
CA ILE A 287 1.51 -16.44 11.26
C ILE A 287 0.20 -16.63 12.04
N LYS A 288 -0.27 -17.88 12.18
CA LYS A 288 -1.47 -18.20 12.97
C LYS A 288 -1.24 -18.14 14.47
N LYS A 289 -0.01 -18.28 14.92
CA LYS A 289 0.32 -18.14 16.34
C LYS A 289 0.08 -16.69 16.73
N GLU A 290 -0.81 -16.48 17.69
CA GLU A 290 -0.96 -15.19 18.32
C GLU A 290 0.35 -14.89 19.06
N GLN A 291 1.15 -14.00 18.53
CA GLN A 291 2.27 -13.49 19.29
C GLN A 291 1.70 -12.50 20.31
N PRO A 292 1.88 -12.73 21.62
CA PRO A 292 1.60 -11.71 22.59
C PRO A 292 2.57 -10.56 22.33
N TYR A 293 2.15 -9.56 21.55
CA TYR A 293 2.90 -8.33 21.37
C TYR A 293 2.75 -7.55 22.68
N ASN A 294 3.61 -7.86 23.64
CA ASN A 294 3.64 -7.11 24.89
C ASN A 294 4.34 -5.78 24.65
N LEU A 295 3.53 -4.76 24.33
CA LEU A 295 4.00 -3.41 24.05
C LEU A 295 4.84 -2.83 25.21
N LEU A 296 4.61 -3.32 26.42
CA LEU A 296 5.24 -2.85 27.65
C LEU A 296 6.43 -3.72 28.09
N GLU A 297 6.71 -4.83 27.40
CA GLU A 297 7.82 -5.70 27.74
C GLU A 297 9.17 -5.04 27.40
N ASN A 298 10.13 -5.11 28.32
CA ASN A 298 11.47 -4.52 28.15
C ASN A 298 11.44 -3.02 27.79
N LEU A 299 10.53 -2.26 28.39
CA LEU A 299 10.54 -0.80 28.32
C LEU A 299 11.81 -0.25 28.97
N SER A 300 12.29 0.87 28.44
CA SER A 300 13.35 1.62 29.11
C SER A 300 12.90 2.00 30.54
N PRO A 301 13.83 2.01 31.53
CA PRO A 301 13.52 2.24 32.95
C PRO A 301 12.67 3.50 33.19
N GLU A 302 12.78 4.46 32.30
CA GLU A 302 12.07 5.74 32.30
C GLU A 302 10.53 5.58 32.28
N TYR A 303 10.01 4.47 31.72
CA TYR A 303 8.58 4.21 31.54
C TYR A 303 8.05 3.01 32.34
N GLN A 304 8.93 2.13 32.86
CA GLN A 304 8.54 0.86 33.49
C GLN A 304 7.61 1.04 34.69
N ASN A 305 7.82 2.10 35.49
CA ASN A 305 7.09 2.31 36.75
C ASN A 305 5.96 3.36 36.64
N LYS A 306 5.64 3.84 35.44
CA LYS A 306 4.61 4.86 35.25
C LYS A 306 3.22 4.24 35.10
N LYS A 307 2.27 4.70 35.93
CA LYS A 307 0.86 4.31 35.78
C LYS A 307 0.29 4.90 34.45
N GLY A 308 -0.36 4.06 33.66
CA GLY A 308 -0.98 4.45 32.40
C GLY A 308 -2.26 3.68 32.11
N VAL A 309 -2.92 4.02 31.00
CA VAL A 309 -4.20 3.45 30.59
C VAL A 309 -4.09 2.98 29.14
N TRP A 310 -4.63 1.80 28.86
CA TRP A 310 -4.79 1.34 27.49
C TRP A 310 -5.91 2.14 26.80
N VAL A 311 -5.57 2.81 25.71
CA VAL A 311 -6.54 3.50 24.84
C VAL A 311 -7.22 2.47 23.94
N ASN A 312 -6.42 1.53 23.43
CA ASN A 312 -6.86 0.36 22.68
C ASN A 312 -5.75 -0.73 22.75
N LYS A 313 -5.90 -1.84 22.02
CA LYS A 313 -4.90 -2.94 22.02
C LYS A 313 -3.52 -2.54 21.49
N GLU A 314 -3.39 -1.41 20.80
CA GLU A 314 -2.17 -0.96 20.11
C GLU A 314 -1.57 0.31 20.71
N VAL A 315 -2.24 0.96 21.64
CA VAL A 315 -1.84 2.27 22.19
C VAL A 315 -1.99 2.28 23.70
N PHE A 316 -0.88 2.48 24.40
CA PHE A 316 -0.80 2.70 25.82
C PHE A 316 -0.48 4.17 26.10
N LYS A 317 -1.24 4.82 26.98
CA LYS A 317 -1.14 6.25 27.29
C LYS A 317 -0.71 6.43 28.76
N ILE A 318 0.31 7.24 28.97
CA ILE A 318 0.77 7.71 30.27
C ILE A 318 0.58 9.23 30.32
N ALA A 319 -0.18 9.73 31.27
CA ALA A 319 -0.37 11.16 31.50
C ALA A 319 0.30 11.55 32.79
N THR A 320 1.20 12.51 32.75
CA THR A 320 1.81 13.16 33.90
C THR A 320 1.42 14.64 33.93
N SER A 321 1.70 15.36 35.01
CA SER A 321 1.42 16.80 35.09
C SER A 321 2.11 17.64 34.00
N ILE A 322 3.25 17.15 33.46
CA ILE A 322 4.11 17.91 32.56
C ILE A 322 4.08 17.30 31.12
N LYS A 323 3.97 15.97 31.02
CA LYS A 323 4.13 15.23 29.77
C LYS A 323 2.97 14.29 29.50
N LEU A 324 2.60 14.23 28.22
CA LEU A 324 1.72 13.20 27.69
C LEU A 324 2.57 12.23 26.87
N ILE A 325 2.57 10.94 27.22
CA ILE A 325 3.38 9.91 26.59
C ILE A 325 2.48 8.84 26.00
N TYR A 326 2.71 8.52 24.75
CA TYR A 326 2.08 7.40 24.06
C TYR A 326 3.13 6.35 23.69
N ILE A 327 2.85 5.10 24.04
CA ILE A 327 3.59 3.92 23.60
C ILE A 327 2.69 3.18 22.62
N LYS A 328 3.13 3.03 21.39
CA LYS A 328 2.30 2.54 20.28
C LYS A 328 3.02 1.43 19.50
N THR A 329 2.24 0.66 18.76
CA THR A 329 2.80 -0.22 17.73
C THR A 329 3.52 0.60 16.66
N PRO A 330 4.57 0.06 16.02
CA PRO A 330 5.36 0.81 15.03
C PRO A 330 4.60 1.19 13.75
N SER A 331 3.40 0.65 13.54
CA SER A 331 2.53 0.98 12.41
C SER A 331 1.93 2.39 12.46
N HIS A 332 1.94 3.05 13.63
CA HIS A 332 1.41 4.39 13.79
C HIS A 332 2.39 5.45 13.28
N ASN A 333 1.88 6.42 12.51
CA ASN A 333 2.63 7.62 12.15
C ASN A 333 2.17 8.80 13.03
N PRO A 334 3.03 9.35 13.92
CA PRO A 334 2.66 10.43 14.82
C PRO A 334 2.21 11.70 14.10
N LEU A 335 2.84 12.04 12.97
CA LEU A 335 2.52 13.25 12.20
C LEU A 335 1.09 13.20 11.66
N ILE A 336 0.65 12.05 11.15
CA ILE A 336 -0.74 11.87 10.68
C ILE A 336 -1.73 11.97 11.85
N CYS A 337 -1.41 11.39 12.99
CA CYS A 337 -2.26 11.49 14.19
C CYS A 337 -2.42 12.95 14.65
N TRP A 338 -1.34 13.74 14.67
CA TRP A 338 -1.38 15.13 15.12
C TRP A 338 -2.15 16.02 14.16
N THR A 339 -1.88 15.94 12.85
CA THR A 339 -2.60 16.73 11.83
C THR A 339 -4.08 16.36 11.79
N GLY A 340 -4.41 15.07 11.91
CA GLY A 340 -5.80 14.60 11.97
C GLY A 340 -6.58 15.09 13.21
N THR A 341 -5.87 15.39 14.32
CA THR A 341 -6.48 15.95 15.54
C THR A 341 -6.44 17.48 15.63
N GLY A 342 -6.05 18.15 14.54
CA GLY A 342 -6.09 19.62 14.43
C GLY A 342 -4.86 20.34 14.95
N TYR A 343 -3.71 19.65 15.08
CA TYR A 343 -2.43 20.32 15.34
C TYR A 343 -1.83 20.80 14.02
N LYS A 344 -1.31 22.02 14.01
CA LYS A 344 -0.52 22.58 12.93
C LYS A 344 0.96 22.35 13.22
N ILE A 345 1.67 21.65 12.34
CA ILE A 345 3.11 21.47 12.45
C ILE A 345 3.81 22.73 11.99
N ILE A 346 4.67 23.29 12.86
CA ILE A 346 5.44 24.53 12.58
C ILE A 346 6.83 24.16 12.11
N GLU A 347 7.50 23.25 12.83
CA GLU A 347 8.89 22.85 12.60
C GLU A 347 9.08 21.38 12.90
N SER A 348 9.90 20.70 12.13
CA SER A 348 10.30 19.33 12.39
C SER A 348 11.82 19.20 12.22
N ALA A 349 12.51 18.66 13.22
CA ALA A 349 13.95 18.50 13.22
C ALA A 349 14.36 17.15 13.83
N GLU A 350 15.36 16.51 13.24
CA GLU A 350 16.00 15.34 13.82
C GLU A 350 17.07 15.76 14.83
N LEU A 351 17.05 15.20 16.02
CA LEU A 351 17.99 15.49 17.10
C LEU A 351 18.70 14.21 17.53
N SER A 352 19.99 14.31 17.82
CA SER A 352 20.72 13.25 18.50
C SER A 352 20.47 13.34 20.02
N LYS A 353 19.98 12.26 20.63
CA LYS A 353 19.70 12.23 22.08
C LYS A 353 20.10 10.88 22.67
N GLY A 354 21.15 10.88 23.50
CA GLY A 354 21.67 9.65 24.12
C GLY A 354 22.11 8.62 23.08
N ASN A 355 21.60 7.40 23.19
CA ASN A 355 21.97 6.28 22.32
C ASN A 355 21.23 6.24 20.98
N GLY A 356 20.88 7.37 20.39
CA GLY A 356 20.21 7.38 19.10
C GLY A 356 19.65 8.73 18.68
N LYS A 357 18.76 8.67 17.72
CA LYS A 357 18.11 9.83 17.11
C LYS A 357 16.64 9.89 17.48
N ILE A 358 16.11 11.10 17.60
CA ILE A 358 14.70 11.36 17.86
C ILE A 358 14.20 12.49 16.94
N TRP A 359 12.94 12.45 16.58
CA TRP A 359 12.27 13.59 15.97
C TRP A 359 11.75 14.56 17.03
N ARG A 360 12.01 15.85 16.84
CA ARG A 360 11.37 16.96 17.55
C ARG A 360 10.45 17.69 16.60
N VAL A 361 9.19 17.79 16.94
CA VAL A 361 8.18 18.52 16.17
C VAL A 361 7.61 19.63 17.03
N LYS A 362 7.72 20.87 16.57
CA LYS A 362 7.03 22.01 17.14
C LYS A 362 5.66 22.13 16.49
N MET A 363 4.62 22.17 17.28
CA MET A 363 3.25 22.18 16.79
C MET A 363 2.37 23.13 17.61
N GLU A 364 1.31 23.62 16.99
CA GLU A 364 0.35 24.57 17.56
C GLU A 364 -1.07 24.00 17.50
N LYS A 365 -1.83 24.21 18.55
CA LYS A 365 -3.27 23.97 18.61
C LYS A 365 -3.94 24.99 19.51
N ASN A 366 -5.00 25.65 19.02
CA ASN A 366 -5.73 26.70 19.77
C ASN A 366 -4.81 27.77 20.36
N ASN A 367 -3.84 28.24 19.58
CA ASN A 367 -2.81 29.22 19.97
C ASN A 367 -1.88 28.77 21.11
N ILE A 368 -1.87 27.47 21.43
CA ILE A 368 -0.97 26.89 22.42
C ILE A 368 0.11 26.11 21.67
N LEU A 369 1.37 26.34 22.05
CA LEU A 369 2.52 25.66 21.47
C LEU A 369 2.88 24.41 22.24
N TYR A 370 3.29 23.38 21.48
CA TYR A 370 3.71 22.09 22.02
C TYR A 370 4.99 21.64 21.33
N TYR A 371 5.85 20.93 22.07
CA TYR A 371 6.88 20.08 21.52
C TYR A 371 6.43 18.63 21.58
N SER A 372 6.49 17.92 20.44
CA SER A 372 6.29 16.48 20.35
C SER A 372 7.62 15.84 19.97
N TYR A 373 8.09 14.94 20.80
CA TYR A 373 9.27 14.12 20.56
C TYR A 373 8.81 12.70 20.23
N TRP A 374 9.34 12.09 19.19
CA TRP A 374 8.99 10.72 18.88
C TRP A 374 10.15 9.96 18.23
N TRP A 375 10.18 8.67 18.48
CA TRP A 375 11.18 7.75 17.96
C TRP A 375 10.66 6.31 18.00
N TYR A 376 11.28 5.45 17.22
CA TYR A 376 11.14 4.01 17.36
C TYR A 376 12.16 3.51 18.38
N GLU A 377 11.72 2.67 19.30
CA GLU A 377 12.60 2.07 20.31
C GLU A 377 12.73 0.57 20.07
N CYS A 378 13.97 0.09 20.02
CA CYS A 378 14.33 -1.33 19.99
C CYS A 378 15.58 -1.55 20.83
N ASN A 379 15.54 -2.43 21.85
CA ASN A 379 16.66 -2.70 22.75
C ASN A 379 17.30 -1.45 23.35
N ASN A 380 16.51 -0.53 23.86
CA ASN A 380 16.94 0.75 24.44
C ASN A 380 17.71 1.67 23.48
N LYS A 381 17.74 1.37 22.18
CA LYS A 381 18.23 2.27 21.13
C LYS A 381 17.06 2.99 20.46
N LYS A 382 17.31 4.24 20.07
CA LYS A 382 16.32 5.13 19.46
C LYS A 382 16.62 5.31 17.98
N TYR A 383 15.60 5.20 17.14
CA TYR A 383 15.67 5.28 15.70
C TYR A 383 14.60 6.22 15.16
N THR A 384 14.90 6.92 14.09
CA THR A 384 13.96 7.84 13.42
C THR A 384 13.46 7.31 12.09
N SER A 385 14.17 6.35 11.50
CA SER A 385 13.82 5.76 10.22
C SER A 385 13.04 4.45 10.38
N MET A 386 11.83 4.40 9.80
CA MET A 386 11.04 3.17 9.73
C MET A 386 11.72 2.06 8.93
N VAL A 387 12.49 2.42 7.91
CA VAL A 387 13.24 1.45 7.08
C VAL A 387 14.31 0.76 7.92
N GLU A 388 15.08 1.53 8.72
CA GLU A 388 16.08 1.00 9.62
C GLU A 388 15.47 0.04 10.66
N VAL A 389 14.33 0.44 11.22
CA VAL A 389 13.55 -0.38 12.16
C VAL A 389 13.05 -1.68 11.54
N LEU A 390 12.56 -1.64 10.30
CA LEU A 390 12.16 -2.85 9.58
C LEU A 390 13.34 -3.80 9.35
N PHE A 391 14.52 -3.28 8.99
CA PHE A 391 15.74 -4.08 8.86
C PHE A 391 16.15 -4.73 10.18
N ILE A 392 16.12 -3.98 11.28
CA ILE A 392 16.43 -4.52 12.61
C ILE A 392 15.45 -5.63 13.00
N LYS A 393 14.16 -5.42 12.74
CA LYS A 393 13.14 -6.44 13.00
C LYS A 393 13.34 -7.69 12.13
N LEU A 394 13.65 -7.51 10.86
CA LEU A 394 13.97 -8.61 9.94
C LEU A 394 15.18 -9.44 10.39
N LEU A 395 16.26 -8.77 10.78
CA LEU A 395 17.52 -9.44 11.14
C LEU A 395 17.50 -10.02 12.55
N HIS A 396 16.99 -9.28 13.54
CA HIS A 396 17.12 -9.61 14.97
C HIS A 396 15.83 -10.10 15.63
N ASN A 397 14.68 -10.01 14.96
CA ASN A 397 13.36 -10.43 15.48
C ASN A 397 13.03 -9.86 16.88
N LYS A 398 13.40 -8.60 17.11
CA LYS A 398 13.18 -7.96 18.40
C LYS A 398 11.92 -7.09 18.37
N PRO A 399 11.20 -6.93 19.50
CA PRO A 399 10.03 -6.06 19.56
C PRO A 399 10.45 -4.61 19.33
N VAL A 400 9.71 -3.94 18.48
CA VAL A 400 9.88 -2.52 18.17
C VAL A 400 8.62 -1.77 18.55
N ARG A 401 8.75 -0.63 19.17
CA ARG A 401 7.63 0.24 19.54
C ARG A 401 7.89 1.67 19.13
N LEU A 402 6.84 2.42 18.94
CA LEU A 402 6.88 3.86 18.75
C LEU A 402 6.60 4.54 20.07
N ILE A 403 7.51 5.42 20.52
CA ILE A 403 7.33 6.27 21.68
C ILE A 403 7.10 7.69 21.20
N ASN A 404 6.08 8.33 21.75
CA ASN A 404 5.77 9.72 21.47
C ASN A 404 5.50 10.49 22.75
N GLU A 405 6.33 11.47 23.05
CA GLU A 405 6.21 12.39 24.19
C GLU A 405 5.76 13.76 23.72
N THR A 406 4.75 14.32 24.35
CA THR A 406 4.26 15.67 24.06
C THR A 406 4.30 16.53 25.32
N ILE A 407 4.87 17.73 25.20
CA ILE A 407 5.05 18.68 26.28
C ILE A 407 4.47 20.01 25.81
N ARG A 408 3.69 20.66 26.68
CA ARG A 408 3.23 22.04 26.43
C ARG A 408 4.40 23.00 26.64
N ILE A 409 4.55 23.94 25.73
CA ILE A 409 5.51 25.06 25.89
C ILE A 409 4.82 26.11 26.75
N PRO A 410 5.49 26.63 27.79
CA PRO A 410 4.95 27.67 28.67
C PRO A 410 4.56 28.91 27.89
#